data_78d18b2c45bc06c19f72d60febd02d53
#
_entry.id   78d18b2c45bc06c19f72d60febd02d53
#
_cell.length_a   1.000
_cell.length_b   1.000
_cell.length_c   1.000
_cell.angle_alpha   90.00
_cell.angle_beta   90.00
_cell.angle_gamma   90.00
#
_symmetry.space_group_name_H-M   'P 1'
#
loop_
_entity.id
_entity.type
_entity.pdbx_description
1 polymer ?
#
loop_
_entity_poly.entity_id
_entity_poly.type
_entity_poly.pdbx_seq_one_letter_code
_entity_poly.pdbx_strand_id
1 'polypeptide(L)'
;MRISSLSLPLMLGLAGSSAAYPHPEPEVILPRQSDSQTKADAVKEAFQHAWNGYVKYAFPHDELHPVSNGYGDSRNGWGASAVDALSTAIVMGNQDAVQKILDHIETIDFSKTSDQVSLFETTIRYLAGMLSGYDLLKGPASNLAPKSAQVDALLTQSKKLADVLKFAFDTPSGVPYNNLNISSKGNDGSTTNGLAVTGTLVLEWTRLSDLTGDDEYAKISQKAQSYLLNPQPSSGEPFPGLVGSNINISNGHFTDGAVTWNGGDDSFYEYLIKMFVYDPKRFESYKDRWVLAAESTIKNLQSHPAPRPEVTWLASYNNGQYDLSSQHLTCFDGGSFILGGTVLDRQDFIDFGLQLVNGCEATYNQTLTGIGPDSWGWDPTKVPSDQKDFYEKAGFYINSGSYDLRPEVIESFYYAYRVTGKEIYRDWVWNSFKAINATCRTDSGFAAVSNVNTAGGGSKYDNEESFLFAEVLKYAYLVHAEDAPWQVQKGQKNSFVYNTEAHPMRVSHT
;
A
#
# COMPACT_ATOMS: atom_id res chain seq x y z
N MET A 1 40.02 37.50 -77.94
CA MET A 1 40.89 38.67 -78.03
C MET A 1 41.44 39.04 -76.66
N ARG A 2 42.73 39.03 -76.49
CA ARG A 2 43.61 39.49 -75.40
C ARG A 2 43.45 38.70 -74.07
N ILE A 3 44.34 37.79 -73.68
CA ILE A 3 45.80 37.79 -73.37
C ILE A 3 46.09 38.54 -72.04
N SER A 4 46.71 37.75 -71.16
CA SER A 4 47.78 37.97 -70.21
C SER A 4 47.33 38.45 -68.84
N SER A 5 47.91 38.08 -67.71
CA SER A 5 49.26 37.49 -67.48
C SER A 5 49.30 36.91 -66.05
N LEU A 6 50.13 35.88 -65.86
CA LEU A 6 50.61 35.36 -64.59
C LEU A 6 51.29 36.41 -63.71
N SER A 7 51.13 36.34 -62.44
CA SER A 7 52.20 36.57 -61.47
C SER A 7 51.93 35.82 -60.16
N LEU A 8 52.85 34.92 -59.84
CA LEU A 8 53.11 34.29 -58.55
C LEU A 8 53.83 35.28 -57.64
N PRO A 9 53.51 35.29 -56.33
CA PRO A 9 54.67 35.37 -55.41
C PRO A 9 54.56 34.37 -54.25
N LEU A 10 55.69 33.79 -54.08
CA LEU A 10 56.42 33.36 -52.89
C LEU A 10 55.66 33.04 -51.60
N MET A 11 55.76 31.76 -51.24
CA MET A 11 55.48 31.26 -49.89
C MET A 11 56.53 31.76 -48.89
N LEU A 12 56.05 32.42 -47.83
CA LEU A 12 56.76 32.47 -46.55
C LEU A 12 56.00 31.60 -45.58
N GLY A 13 56.64 30.52 -45.13
CA GLY A 13 56.10 29.68 -44.07
C GLY A 13 56.19 30.37 -42.72
N LEU A 14 55.06 30.52 -42.07
CA LEU A 14 54.95 30.80 -40.65
C LEU A 14 54.58 29.51 -39.99
N ALA A 15 55.46 28.91 -39.23
CA ALA A 15 55.19 27.84 -38.29
C ALA A 15 54.40 28.42 -37.14
N GLY A 16 53.06 28.25 -37.22
CA GLY A 16 52.19 28.52 -36.13
C GLY A 16 52.19 27.31 -35.20
N SER A 17 52.69 27.43 -33.97
CA SER A 17 52.51 26.50 -32.89
C SER A 17 51.04 26.45 -32.54
N SER A 18 50.34 25.36 -32.89
CA SER A 18 49.00 25.07 -32.41
C SER A 18 49.10 24.75 -30.90
N ALA A 19 48.80 25.72 -30.06
CA ALA A 19 48.47 25.43 -28.68
C ALA A 19 47.19 24.59 -28.69
N ALA A 20 47.32 23.30 -28.36
CA ALA A 20 46.17 22.45 -28.10
C ALA A 20 45.42 23.03 -26.90
N TYR A 21 44.20 23.52 -27.14
CA TYR A 21 43.27 23.81 -26.04
C TYR A 21 43.06 22.48 -25.33
N PRO A 22 43.18 22.43 -24.00
CA PRO A 22 42.77 21.25 -23.25
C PRO A 22 41.28 21.03 -23.53
N HIS A 23 40.94 19.89 -24.09
CA HIS A 23 39.57 19.41 -24.12
C HIS A 23 39.11 19.37 -22.66
N PRO A 24 37.92 19.94 -22.30
CA PRO A 24 37.39 19.71 -21.00
C PRO A 24 37.30 18.19 -20.84
N GLU A 25 37.86 17.66 -19.76
CA GLU A 25 37.65 16.27 -19.38
C GLU A 25 36.12 16.05 -19.35
N PRO A 26 35.64 14.91 -19.84
CA PRO A 26 34.21 14.61 -19.76
C PRO A 26 33.84 14.74 -18.29
N GLU A 27 32.93 15.67 -18.00
CA GLU A 27 32.30 15.80 -16.70
C GLU A 27 31.77 14.41 -16.35
N VAL A 28 32.38 13.75 -15.39
CA VAL A 28 31.87 12.49 -14.85
C VAL A 28 30.56 12.87 -14.22
N ILE A 29 29.48 12.77 -14.99
CA ILE A 29 28.11 12.81 -14.44
C ILE A 29 28.08 11.61 -13.50
N LEU A 30 28.35 11.88 -12.21
CA LEU A 30 28.13 10.90 -11.17
C LEU A 30 26.68 10.42 -11.33
N PRO A 31 26.46 9.13 -11.45
CA PRO A 31 25.19 8.62 -11.92
C PRO A 31 24.09 9.03 -10.95
N ARG A 32 22.88 9.30 -11.50
CA ARG A 32 21.62 9.41 -10.75
C ARG A 32 21.48 8.33 -9.66
N GLN A 33 22.17 7.22 -9.80
CA GLN A 33 22.30 6.13 -8.84
C GLN A 33 22.84 6.58 -7.47
N SER A 34 23.73 7.58 -7.41
CA SER A 34 24.25 8.12 -6.15
C SER A 34 23.17 8.89 -5.36
N ASP A 35 22.29 9.64 -6.05
CA ASP A 35 21.19 10.36 -5.43
C ASP A 35 20.10 9.38 -4.91
N SER A 36 19.78 8.36 -5.70
CA SER A 36 18.83 7.31 -5.28
C SER A 36 19.35 6.52 -4.09
N GLN A 37 20.64 6.15 -4.09
CA GLN A 37 21.22 5.43 -2.97
C GLN A 37 21.18 6.28 -1.69
N THR A 38 21.49 7.56 -1.77
CA THR A 38 21.43 8.48 -0.63
C THR A 38 20.00 8.58 -0.08
N LYS A 39 18.99 8.64 -0.97
CA LYS A 39 17.59 8.66 -0.57
C LYS A 39 17.15 7.34 0.08
N ALA A 40 17.55 6.20 -0.52
CA ALA A 40 17.30 4.88 0.06
C ALA A 40 17.93 4.73 1.45
N ASP A 41 19.17 5.21 1.64
CA ASP A 41 19.87 5.15 2.93
C ASP A 41 19.21 6.05 3.98
N ALA A 42 18.66 7.20 3.59
CA ALA A 42 17.87 8.04 4.50
C ALA A 42 16.58 7.37 4.97
N VAL A 43 15.92 6.58 4.10
CA VAL A 43 14.74 5.80 4.51
C VAL A 43 15.14 4.64 5.42
N LYS A 44 16.28 3.98 5.16
CA LYS A 44 16.84 2.96 6.08
C LYS A 44 17.17 3.55 7.46
N GLU A 45 17.69 4.77 7.52
CA GLU A 45 17.92 5.47 8.78
C GLU A 45 16.62 5.69 9.55
N ALA A 46 15.56 6.15 8.86
CA ALA A 46 14.25 6.33 9.48
C ALA A 46 13.65 5.02 10.00
N PHE A 47 13.78 3.92 9.22
CA PHE A 47 13.42 2.58 9.68
C PHE A 47 14.20 2.19 10.94
N GLN A 48 15.52 2.36 10.92
CA GLN A 48 16.37 1.99 12.05
C GLN A 48 16.05 2.82 13.30
N HIS A 49 15.73 4.11 13.13
CA HIS A 49 15.32 4.98 14.22
C HIS A 49 14.02 4.47 14.89
N ALA A 50 12.95 4.25 14.11
CA ALA A 50 11.69 3.72 14.61
C ALA A 50 11.88 2.32 15.24
N TRP A 51 12.60 1.44 14.55
CA TRP A 51 12.89 0.09 15.03
C TRP A 51 13.63 0.07 16.37
N ASN A 52 14.64 0.93 16.53
CA ASN A 52 15.38 1.05 17.79
C ASN A 52 14.49 1.52 18.94
N GLY A 53 13.60 2.48 18.69
CA GLY A 53 12.65 2.94 19.70
C GLY A 53 11.64 1.86 20.07
N TYR A 54 11.04 1.19 19.08
CA TYR A 54 10.15 0.07 19.32
C TYR A 54 10.85 -1.04 20.13
N VAL A 55 12.04 -1.46 19.71
CA VAL A 55 12.80 -2.51 20.43
C VAL A 55 13.12 -2.11 21.87
N LYS A 56 13.40 -0.83 22.11
CA LYS A 56 13.80 -0.36 23.44
C LYS A 56 12.63 -0.21 24.40
N TYR A 57 11.46 0.21 23.92
CA TYR A 57 10.37 0.67 24.77
C TYR A 57 9.10 -0.17 24.68
N ALA A 58 8.89 -0.85 23.55
CA ALA A 58 7.64 -1.55 23.28
C ALA A 58 7.81 -3.05 23.06
N PHE A 59 8.89 -3.52 22.41
CA PHE A 59 9.05 -4.94 22.10
C PHE A 59 8.99 -5.83 23.35
N PRO A 60 8.20 -6.93 23.37
CA PRO A 60 7.52 -7.57 22.25
C PRO A 60 6.02 -7.22 22.10
N HIS A 61 5.56 -6.11 22.64
CA HIS A 61 4.18 -5.61 22.49
C HIS A 61 3.86 -5.17 21.06
N ASP A 62 2.59 -4.87 20.76
CA ASP A 62 2.15 -4.60 19.40
C ASP A 62 2.66 -3.27 18.84
N GLU A 63 2.54 -2.17 19.58
CA GLU A 63 2.91 -0.86 19.10
C GLU A 63 3.69 -0.04 20.12
N LEU A 64 4.52 0.87 19.60
CA LEU A 64 5.20 1.90 20.38
C LEU A 64 4.26 3.09 20.63
N HIS A 65 4.29 3.61 21.85
CA HIS A 65 3.79 4.95 22.17
C HIS A 65 4.96 5.95 22.06
N PRO A 66 5.15 6.59 20.89
CA PRO A 66 6.41 7.27 20.58
C PRO A 66 6.57 8.63 21.23
N VAL A 67 5.55 9.16 21.92
CA VAL A 67 5.60 10.41 22.69
C VAL A 67 5.95 10.13 24.14
N SER A 68 5.32 9.12 24.77
CA SER A 68 5.54 8.77 26.18
C SER A 68 6.64 7.73 26.39
N ASN A 69 7.13 7.06 25.32
CA ASN A 69 8.00 5.90 25.39
C ASN A 69 7.36 4.71 26.13
N GLY A 70 6.04 4.52 25.93
CA GLY A 70 5.26 3.40 26.39
C GLY A 70 4.99 2.39 25.28
N TYR A 71 4.02 1.51 25.53
CA TYR A 71 3.57 0.51 24.57
C TYR A 71 2.06 0.29 24.66
N GLY A 72 1.50 -0.29 23.59
CA GLY A 72 0.13 -0.80 23.52
C GLY A 72 0.08 -2.21 22.96
N ASP A 73 -1.08 -2.85 23.11
CA ASP A 73 -1.40 -4.18 22.60
C ASP A 73 -2.74 -4.15 21.84
N SER A 74 -2.87 -3.21 20.90
CA SER A 74 -4.11 -2.98 20.15
C SER A 74 -4.39 -4.06 19.09
N ARG A 75 -3.43 -4.92 18.84
CA ARG A 75 -3.48 -6.01 17.85
C ARG A 75 -3.14 -7.37 18.50
N ASN A 76 -3.77 -7.67 19.64
CA ASN A 76 -3.76 -8.97 20.34
C ASN A 76 -2.55 -9.21 21.27
N GLY A 77 -1.54 -8.34 21.32
CA GLY A 77 -0.35 -8.49 22.15
C GLY A 77 0.66 -9.51 21.61
N TRP A 78 0.68 -9.72 20.28
CA TRP A 78 1.58 -10.70 19.63
C TRP A 78 2.77 -10.04 18.93
N GLY A 79 2.96 -8.72 19.11
CA GLY A 79 4.06 -7.97 18.51
C GLY A 79 3.78 -7.57 17.06
N ALA A 80 2.66 -6.91 16.79
CA ALA A 80 2.24 -6.51 15.45
C ALA A 80 3.32 -5.74 14.69
N SER A 81 3.94 -4.72 15.31
CA SER A 81 5.01 -3.94 14.67
C SER A 81 6.24 -4.79 14.31
N ALA A 82 6.54 -5.83 15.10
CA ALA A 82 7.65 -6.73 14.76
C ALA A 82 7.33 -7.56 13.52
N VAL A 83 6.13 -8.16 13.45
CA VAL A 83 5.74 -8.99 12.30
C VAL A 83 5.59 -8.16 11.03
N ASP A 84 4.98 -6.98 11.12
CA ASP A 84 4.82 -6.02 10.02
C ASP A 84 6.18 -5.50 9.51
N ALA A 85 7.15 -5.32 10.39
CA ALA A 85 8.51 -4.91 10.01
C ALA A 85 9.28 -5.98 9.24
N LEU A 86 8.91 -7.28 9.32
CA LEU A 86 9.72 -8.38 8.80
C LEU A 86 10.05 -8.24 7.31
N SER A 87 9.02 -8.10 6.46
CA SER A 87 9.23 -8.03 5.01
C SER A 87 10.01 -6.77 4.61
N THR A 88 9.84 -5.66 5.32
CA THR A 88 10.59 -4.42 5.11
C THR A 88 12.06 -4.56 5.54
N ALA A 89 12.31 -5.16 6.70
CA ALA A 89 13.67 -5.47 7.14
C ALA A 89 14.42 -6.38 6.14
N ILE A 90 13.71 -7.38 5.57
CA ILE A 90 14.27 -8.26 4.55
C ILE A 90 14.63 -7.47 3.29
N VAL A 91 13.72 -6.69 2.71
CA VAL A 91 13.99 -5.98 1.45
C VAL A 91 15.02 -4.86 1.62
N MET A 92 15.17 -4.31 2.83
CA MET A 92 16.22 -3.35 3.19
C MET A 92 17.56 -4.01 3.52
N GLY A 93 17.61 -5.33 3.69
CA GLY A 93 18.82 -6.07 4.06
C GLY A 93 19.24 -5.90 5.53
N ASN A 94 18.30 -5.61 6.43
CA ASN A 94 18.54 -5.40 7.86
C ASN A 94 18.56 -6.75 8.60
N GLN A 95 19.70 -7.42 8.59
CA GLN A 95 19.86 -8.77 9.13
C GLN A 95 19.57 -8.87 10.63
N ASP A 96 19.95 -7.85 11.42
CA ASP A 96 19.75 -7.85 12.88
C ASP A 96 18.26 -7.76 13.23
N ALA A 97 17.51 -6.92 12.52
CA ALA A 97 16.05 -6.84 12.67
C ALA A 97 15.39 -8.17 12.26
N VAL A 98 15.77 -8.72 11.10
CA VAL A 98 15.24 -10.02 10.62
C VAL A 98 15.47 -11.11 11.68
N GLN A 99 16.69 -11.25 12.21
CA GLN A 99 16.97 -12.26 13.23
C GLN A 99 16.11 -12.09 14.49
N LYS A 100 16.02 -10.85 15.00
CA LYS A 100 15.22 -10.55 16.19
C LYS A 100 13.73 -10.86 16.01
N ILE A 101 13.19 -10.54 14.83
CA ILE A 101 11.77 -10.80 14.49
C ILE A 101 11.53 -12.32 14.40
N LEU A 102 12.43 -13.06 13.74
CA LEU A 102 12.29 -14.52 13.62
C LEU A 102 12.36 -15.20 15.00
N ASP A 103 13.29 -14.77 15.88
CA ASP A 103 13.38 -15.27 17.24
C ASP A 103 12.07 -15.03 18.02
N HIS A 104 11.41 -13.90 17.81
CA HIS A 104 10.13 -13.57 18.43
C HIS A 104 8.99 -14.44 17.88
N ILE A 105 8.84 -14.54 16.55
CA ILE A 105 7.74 -15.28 15.91
C ILE A 105 7.70 -16.74 16.35
N GLU A 106 8.85 -17.38 16.54
CA GLU A 106 8.92 -18.77 17.04
C GLU A 106 8.24 -18.93 18.41
N THR A 107 8.19 -17.88 19.23
CA THR A 107 7.70 -17.92 20.61
C THR A 107 6.23 -17.55 20.75
N ILE A 108 5.58 -16.99 19.72
CA ILE A 108 4.19 -16.51 19.80
C ILE A 108 3.24 -17.69 20.02
N ASP A 109 2.40 -17.57 21.05
CA ASP A 109 1.27 -18.46 21.33
C ASP A 109 -0.04 -17.79 20.90
N PHE A 110 -0.45 -18.02 19.66
CA PHE A 110 -1.68 -17.44 19.08
C PHE A 110 -2.97 -17.92 19.75
N SER A 111 -2.92 -18.91 20.66
CA SER A 111 -4.08 -19.34 21.43
C SER A 111 -4.37 -18.44 22.64
N LYS A 112 -3.47 -17.50 22.95
CA LYS A 112 -3.55 -16.62 24.12
C LYS A 112 -3.62 -15.17 23.72
N THR A 113 -4.70 -14.54 24.08
CA THR A 113 -4.92 -13.09 24.02
C THR A 113 -5.94 -12.69 25.08
N SER A 114 -5.84 -11.47 25.58
CA SER A 114 -6.84 -10.90 26.51
C SER A 114 -8.02 -10.27 25.79
N ASP A 115 -7.87 -9.93 24.52
CA ASP A 115 -8.82 -9.12 23.75
C ASP A 115 -9.54 -9.92 22.67
N GLN A 116 -10.55 -9.29 22.07
CA GLN A 116 -11.14 -9.78 20.84
C GLN A 116 -10.15 -9.66 19.69
N VAL A 117 -10.05 -10.73 18.92
CA VAL A 117 -9.18 -10.80 17.74
C VAL A 117 -9.98 -10.40 16.50
N SER A 118 -9.52 -9.41 15.76
CA SER A 118 -10.03 -9.12 14.43
C SER A 118 -9.45 -10.11 13.43
N LEU A 119 -10.30 -10.88 12.76
CA LEU A 119 -9.90 -11.80 11.68
C LEU A 119 -9.17 -11.04 10.56
N PHE A 120 -9.73 -9.91 10.14
CA PHE A 120 -9.19 -9.06 9.08
C PHE A 120 -7.78 -8.55 9.44
N GLU A 121 -7.65 -7.80 10.54
CA GLU A 121 -6.37 -7.23 10.97
C GLU A 121 -5.30 -8.30 11.19
N THR A 122 -5.69 -9.44 11.76
CA THR A 122 -4.78 -10.55 12.02
C THR A 122 -4.32 -11.23 10.74
N THR A 123 -5.19 -11.31 9.73
CA THR A 123 -4.86 -11.87 8.42
C THR A 123 -3.88 -10.99 7.68
N ILE A 124 -4.17 -9.69 7.53
CA ILE A 124 -3.38 -8.80 6.67
C ILE A 124 -2.00 -8.48 7.25
N ARG A 125 -1.85 -8.52 8.59
CA ARG A 125 -0.58 -8.23 9.30
C ARG A 125 0.20 -9.50 9.64
N TYR A 126 -0.32 -10.32 10.56
CA TYR A 126 0.41 -11.47 11.10
C TYR A 126 0.54 -12.61 10.09
N LEU A 127 -0.58 -13.06 9.53
CA LEU A 127 -0.54 -14.16 8.55
C LEU A 127 0.25 -13.75 7.31
N ALA A 128 -0.05 -12.60 6.75
CA ALA A 128 0.63 -12.05 5.57
C ALA A 128 2.12 -11.79 5.83
N GLY A 129 2.48 -11.15 6.94
CA GLY A 129 3.88 -10.87 7.30
C GLY A 129 4.71 -12.13 7.42
N MET A 130 4.18 -13.19 8.05
CA MET A 130 4.87 -14.48 8.15
C MET A 130 4.97 -15.20 6.80
N LEU A 131 3.91 -15.24 5.98
CA LEU A 131 3.94 -15.87 4.66
C LEU A 131 4.89 -15.14 3.70
N SER A 132 4.88 -13.82 3.74
CA SER A 132 5.80 -12.99 2.96
C SER A 132 7.25 -13.20 3.38
N GLY A 133 7.52 -13.20 4.68
CA GLY A 133 8.84 -13.53 5.22
C GLY A 133 9.33 -14.90 4.75
N TYR A 134 8.45 -15.91 4.77
CA TYR A 134 8.76 -17.25 4.25
C TYR A 134 9.11 -17.21 2.77
N ASP A 135 8.28 -16.57 1.93
CA ASP A 135 8.48 -16.49 0.48
C ASP A 135 9.78 -15.79 0.11
N LEU A 136 10.11 -14.69 0.81
CA LEU A 136 11.33 -13.94 0.58
C LEU A 136 12.58 -14.72 1.02
N LEU A 137 12.58 -15.31 2.23
CA LEU A 137 13.74 -16.00 2.80
C LEU A 137 13.94 -17.41 2.24
N LYS A 138 12.91 -18.07 1.70
CA LYS A 138 13.06 -19.30 0.89
C LYS A 138 13.36 -19.00 -0.59
N GLY A 139 13.26 -17.75 -0.99
CA GLY A 139 13.42 -17.30 -2.36
C GLY A 139 14.56 -16.30 -2.56
N PRO A 140 14.26 -15.11 -3.09
CA PRO A 140 15.29 -14.17 -3.57
C PRO A 140 16.14 -13.55 -2.45
N ALA A 141 15.70 -13.57 -1.20
CA ALA A 141 16.43 -13.05 -0.05
C ALA A 141 17.03 -14.16 0.85
N SER A 142 17.24 -15.35 0.31
CA SER A 142 17.75 -16.51 1.10
C SER A 142 19.12 -16.28 1.73
N ASN A 143 19.91 -15.34 1.22
CA ASN A 143 21.16 -14.92 1.83
C ASN A 143 21.02 -14.22 3.19
N LEU A 144 19.82 -13.73 3.52
CA LEU A 144 19.49 -13.12 4.82
C LEU A 144 18.89 -14.13 5.80
N ALA A 145 18.62 -15.36 5.36
CA ALA A 145 18.07 -16.41 6.21
C ALA A 145 19.11 -16.87 7.25
N PRO A 146 18.89 -16.66 8.56
CA PRO A 146 19.89 -17.01 9.56
C PRO A 146 20.03 -18.52 9.72
N LYS A 147 18.89 -19.24 9.80
CA LYS A 147 18.82 -20.70 9.88
C LYS A 147 17.58 -21.21 9.17
N SER A 148 17.69 -22.31 8.41
CA SER A 148 16.55 -22.88 7.68
C SER A 148 15.37 -23.22 8.61
N ALA A 149 15.62 -23.75 9.81
CA ALA A 149 14.58 -24.09 10.77
C ALA A 149 13.73 -22.88 11.21
N GLN A 150 14.34 -21.70 11.36
CA GLN A 150 13.61 -20.47 11.73
C GLN A 150 12.74 -19.97 10.56
N VAL A 151 13.21 -20.14 9.32
CA VAL A 151 12.38 -19.81 8.15
C VAL A 151 11.20 -20.79 8.05
N ASP A 152 11.41 -22.09 8.30
CA ASP A 152 10.33 -23.09 8.31
C ASP A 152 9.34 -22.86 9.46
N ALA A 153 9.77 -22.25 10.56
CA ALA A 153 8.90 -21.85 11.67
C ALA A 153 7.87 -20.80 11.24
N LEU A 154 8.18 -19.92 10.29
CA LEU A 154 7.22 -18.95 9.74
C LEU A 154 5.98 -19.65 9.17
N LEU A 155 6.16 -20.68 8.35
CA LEU A 155 5.05 -21.44 7.80
C LEU A 155 4.30 -22.24 8.88
N THR A 156 5.03 -22.80 9.85
CA THR A 156 4.44 -23.51 10.99
C THR A 156 3.57 -22.59 11.84
N GLN A 157 4.03 -21.38 12.13
CA GLN A 157 3.29 -20.39 12.89
C GLN A 157 2.11 -19.83 12.11
N SER A 158 2.26 -19.61 10.79
CA SER A 158 1.16 -19.23 9.89
C SER A 158 0.04 -20.27 9.94
N LYS A 159 0.38 -21.56 9.88
CA LYS A 159 -0.61 -22.63 9.99
C LYS A 159 -1.29 -22.65 11.37
N LYS A 160 -0.53 -22.51 12.47
CA LYS A 160 -1.12 -22.45 13.82
C LYS A 160 -2.08 -21.27 13.96
N LEU A 161 -1.71 -20.09 13.43
CA LEU A 161 -2.58 -18.91 13.46
C LEU A 161 -3.87 -19.17 12.70
N ALA A 162 -3.80 -19.66 11.46
CA ALA A 162 -4.99 -19.96 10.66
C ALA A 162 -5.87 -21.03 11.33
N ASP A 163 -5.29 -22.08 11.93
CA ASP A 163 -6.03 -23.11 12.68
C ASP A 163 -6.77 -22.54 13.91
N VAL A 164 -6.22 -21.50 14.54
CA VAL A 164 -6.86 -20.78 15.64
C VAL A 164 -8.02 -19.92 15.14
N LEU A 165 -7.89 -19.31 13.95
CA LEU A 165 -8.86 -18.36 13.41
C LEU A 165 -9.99 -19.01 12.58
N LYS A 166 -9.79 -20.18 11.99
CA LYS A 166 -10.69 -20.75 10.98
C LYS A 166 -12.14 -20.99 11.45
N PHE A 167 -12.39 -21.10 12.76
CA PHE A 167 -13.74 -21.20 13.27
C PHE A 167 -14.60 -19.96 12.98
N ALA A 168 -13.98 -18.82 12.61
CA ALA A 168 -14.70 -17.63 12.16
C ALA A 168 -15.65 -17.93 11.00
N PHE A 169 -15.28 -18.91 10.15
CA PHE A 169 -16.05 -19.32 8.97
C PHE A 169 -17.13 -20.37 9.29
N ASP A 170 -17.26 -20.82 10.54
CA ASP A 170 -18.30 -21.77 10.98
C ASP A 170 -19.66 -21.05 11.09
N THR A 171 -20.15 -20.55 9.97
CA THR A 171 -21.42 -19.83 9.81
C THR A 171 -22.29 -20.54 8.77
N PRO A 172 -23.61 -20.30 8.74
CA PRO A 172 -24.50 -20.97 7.78
C PRO A 172 -24.09 -20.73 6.31
N SER A 173 -23.60 -19.54 5.97
CA SER A 173 -23.13 -19.21 4.61
C SER A 173 -21.65 -19.56 4.40
N GLY A 174 -20.83 -19.49 5.43
CA GLY A 174 -19.38 -19.45 5.38
C GLY A 174 -18.79 -18.05 5.27
N VAL A 175 -19.60 -16.97 5.26
CA VAL A 175 -19.15 -15.59 5.48
C VAL A 175 -18.68 -15.48 6.92
N PRO A 176 -17.43 -15.07 7.19
CA PRO A 176 -16.87 -15.18 8.54
C PRO A 176 -17.40 -14.09 9.49
N TYR A 177 -17.31 -14.36 10.79
CA TYR A 177 -17.27 -13.29 11.80
C TYR A 177 -15.91 -12.60 11.79
N ASN A 178 -15.88 -11.30 12.06
CA ASN A 178 -14.61 -10.58 12.20
C ASN A 178 -14.08 -10.61 13.63
N ASN A 179 -14.93 -10.32 14.61
CA ASN A 179 -14.52 -10.16 15.99
C ASN A 179 -14.64 -11.49 16.75
N LEU A 180 -13.50 -12.06 17.10
CA LEU A 180 -13.38 -13.44 17.60
C LEU A 180 -12.90 -13.44 19.05
N ASN A 181 -13.49 -14.30 19.86
CA ASN A 181 -12.94 -14.68 21.16
C ASN A 181 -12.27 -16.05 21.04
N ILE A 182 -10.95 -16.06 21.01
CA ILE A 182 -10.16 -17.27 20.78
C ILE A 182 -10.36 -18.30 21.88
N SER A 183 -10.40 -17.86 23.16
CA SER A 183 -10.48 -18.75 24.33
C SER A 183 -11.79 -19.53 24.38
N SER A 184 -12.91 -18.89 24.04
CA SER A 184 -14.23 -19.51 24.03
C SER A 184 -14.67 -20.06 22.68
N LYS A 185 -13.90 -19.78 21.61
CA LYS A 185 -14.30 -19.94 20.21
C LYS A 185 -15.63 -19.25 19.90
N GLY A 186 -15.84 -18.09 20.51
CA GLY A 186 -17.02 -17.25 20.34
C GLY A 186 -16.78 -16.09 19.38
N ASN A 187 -17.84 -15.31 19.18
CA ASN A 187 -17.83 -14.10 18.35
C ASN A 187 -18.65 -13.00 19.03
N ASP A 188 -18.75 -11.83 18.41
CA ASP A 188 -19.49 -10.67 18.93
C ASP A 188 -21.00 -10.71 18.68
N GLY A 189 -21.53 -11.76 18.04
CA GLY A 189 -22.94 -11.89 17.69
C GLY A 189 -23.41 -11.02 16.51
N SER A 190 -22.48 -10.45 15.73
CA SER A 190 -22.80 -9.67 14.53
C SER A 190 -23.61 -10.49 13.53
N THR A 191 -24.61 -9.86 12.88
CA THR A 191 -25.43 -10.46 11.83
C THR A 191 -24.94 -10.14 10.42
N THR A 192 -24.06 -9.14 10.31
CA THR A 192 -23.45 -8.68 9.05
C THR A 192 -21.94 -8.57 9.20
N ASN A 193 -21.23 -8.63 8.08
CA ASN A 193 -19.82 -8.33 7.99
C ASN A 193 -19.56 -7.32 6.84
N GLY A 194 -18.45 -6.59 6.91
CA GLY A 194 -18.06 -5.60 5.91
C GLY A 194 -17.50 -6.24 4.63
N LEU A 195 -17.58 -5.48 3.53
CA LEU A 195 -17.09 -5.88 2.22
C LEU A 195 -15.58 -6.12 2.24
N ALA A 196 -14.79 -5.13 2.67
CA ALA A 196 -13.34 -5.27 2.77
C ALA A 196 -12.94 -6.40 3.73
N VAL A 197 -13.58 -6.48 4.91
CA VAL A 197 -13.29 -7.50 5.92
C VAL A 197 -13.51 -8.92 5.38
N THR A 198 -14.56 -9.14 4.59
CA THR A 198 -14.85 -10.45 3.99
C THR A 198 -13.99 -10.71 2.76
N GLY A 199 -13.76 -9.68 1.95
CA GLY A 199 -13.10 -9.76 0.63
C GLY A 199 -11.58 -9.76 0.67
N THR A 200 -10.97 -9.43 1.82
CA THR A 200 -9.51 -9.22 1.94
C THR A 200 -8.84 -10.33 2.77
N LEU A 201 -9.30 -11.55 2.61
CA LEU A 201 -8.74 -12.74 3.29
C LEU A 201 -8.16 -13.72 2.27
N VAL A 202 -8.68 -13.68 1.05
CA VAL A 202 -8.53 -14.75 0.07
C VAL A 202 -7.10 -14.94 -0.42
N LEU A 203 -6.28 -13.90 -0.47
CA LEU A 203 -4.89 -13.99 -0.94
C LEU A 203 -4.03 -14.78 0.05
N GLU A 204 -4.05 -14.40 1.31
CA GLU A 204 -3.25 -15.01 2.38
C GLU A 204 -3.68 -16.46 2.64
N TRP A 205 -4.99 -16.68 2.75
CA TRP A 205 -5.54 -18.01 3.00
C TRP A 205 -5.31 -18.96 1.83
N THR A 206 -5.37 -18.46 0.59
CA THR A 206 -5.00 -19.24 -0.60
C THR A 206 -3.50 -19.54 -0.63
N ARG A 207 -2.65 -18.53 -0.31
CA ARG A 207 -1.20 -18.73 -0.25
C ARG A 207 -0.81 -19.76 0.79
N LEU A 208 -1.44 -19.73 1.96
CA LEU A 208 -1.21 -20.73 2.99
C LEU A 208 -1.54 -22.15 2.51
N SER A 209 -2.68 -22.33 1.82
CA SER A 209 -3.02 -23.62 1.20
C SER A 209 -1.97 -24.08 0.21
N ASP A 210 -1.52 -23.21 -0.67
CA ASP A 210 -0.53 -23.56 -1.70
C ASP A 210 0.83 -23.96 -1.08
N LEU A 211 1.20 -23.37 0.04
CA LEU A 211 2.46 -23.67 0.75
C LEU A 211 2.37 -24.93 1.60
N THR A 212 1.22 -25.22 2.18
CA THR A 212 1.04 -26.37 3.09
C THR A 212 0.55 -27.63 2.37
N GLY A 213 -0.05 -27.49 1.20
CA GLY A 213 -0.77 -28.55 0.51
C GLY A 213 -2.14 -28.89 1.12
N ASP A 214 -2.59 -28.10 2.11
CA ASP A 214 -3.89 -28.26 2.77
C ASP A 214 -4.87 -27.24 2.13
N ASP A 215 -5.81 -27.73 1.34
CA ASP A 215 -6.73 -26.91 0.56
C ASP A 215 -7.89 -26.34 1.39
N GLU A 216 -8.01 -26.67 2.68
CA GLU A 216 -9.08 -26.19 3.57
C GLU A 216 -9.07 -24.66 3.67
N TYR A 217 -7.89 -24.05 3.85
CA TYR A 217 -7.77 -22.59 4.04
C TYR A 217 -8.24 -21.81 2.81
N ALA A 218 -7.84 -22.23 1.61
CA ALA A 218 -8.32 -21.62 0.37
C ALA A 218 -9.81 -21.83 0.18
N LYS A 219 -10.35 -23.03 0.46
CA LYS A 219 -11.77 -23.36 0.28
C LYS A 219 -12.69 -22.49 1.13
N ILE A 220 -12.36 -22.28 2.42
CA ILE A 220 -13.22 -21.48 3.31
C ILE A 220 -13.22 -20.01 2.93
N SER A 221 -12.06 -19.41 2.63
CA SER A 221 -11.97 -18.01 2.21
C SER A 221 -12.59 -17.77 0.83
N GLN A 222 -12.36 -18.66 -0.15
CA GLN A 222 -12.96 -18.55 -1.48
C GLN A 222 -14.47 -18.79 -1.46
N LYS A 223 -15.00 -19.62 -0.53
CA LYS A 223 -16.44 -19.75 -0.35
C LYS A 223 -17.06 -18.42 0.10
N ALA A 224 -16.49 -17.75 1.08
CA ALA A 224 -16.94 -16.42 1.50
C ALA A 224 -16.89 -15.43 0.33
N GLN A 225 -15.78 -15.41 -0.40
CA GLN A 225 -15.58 -14.56 -1.57
C GLN A 225 -16.58 -14.82 -2.69
N SER A 226 -17.09 -16.05 -2.83
CA SER A 226 -18.03 -16.39 -3.90
C SER A 226 -19.34 -15.59 -3.86
N TYR A 227 -19.77 -15.16 -2.69
CA TYR A 227 -20.92 -14.27 -2.53
C TYR A 227 -20.65 -12.85 -3.02
N LEU A 228 -19.41 -12.39 -2.87
CA LEU A 228 -18.97 -11.05 -3.31
C LEU A 228 -18.82 -11.01 -4.84
N LEU A 229 -18.37 -12.12 -5.42
CA LEU A 229 -18.27 -12.28 -6.88
C LEU A 229 -19.63 -12.44 -7.57
N ASN A 230 -20.64 -12.94 -6.86
CA ASN A 230 -21.99 -13.20 -7.35
C ASN A 230 -23.04 -12.57 -6.41
N PRO A 231 -23.12 -11.25 -6.36
CA PRO A 231 -23.91 -10.52 -5.37
C PRO A 231 -25.41 -10.83 -5.49
N GLN A 232 -26.04 -11.01 -4.35
CA GLN A 232 -27.48 -11.15 -4.19
C GLN A 232 -27.96 -10.32 -2.98
N PRO A 233 -29.15 -9.71 -3.03
CA PRO A 233 -30.00 -9.54 -4.21
C PRO A 233 -29.36 -8.55 -5.21
N SER A 234 -29.96 -8.37 -6.38
CA SER A 234 -29.45 -7.43 -7.41
C SER A 234 -29.40 -5.97 -6.94
N SER A 235 -30.17 -5.59 -5.92
CA SER A 235 -30.07 -4.28 -5.28
C SER A 235 -28.77 -4.04 -4.53
N GLY A 236 -28.03 -5.10 -4.21
CA GLY A 236 -26.67 -5.03 -3.65
C GLY A 236 -25.58 -4.75 -4.67
N GLU A 237 -25.92 -4.58 -5.95
CA GLU A 237 -25.02 -4.22 -7.04
C GLU A 237 -25.62 -3.10 -7.89
N PRO A 238 -25.62 -1.85 -7.40
CA PRO A 238 -26.26 -0.74 -8.11
C PRO A 238 -25.61 -0.40 -9.45
N PHE A 239 -24.34 -0.70 -9.62
CA PHE A 239 -23.60 -0.60 -10.87
C PHE A 239 -22.84 -1.91 -11.13
N PRO A 240 -22.70 -2.35 -12.38
CA PRO A 240 -21.99 -3.60 -12.67
C PRO A 240 -20.60 -3.65 -12.03
N GLY A 241 -20.34 -4.65 -11.21
CA GLY A 241 -19.08 -4.81 -10.51
C GLY A 241 -18.93 -4.06 -9.19
N LEU A 242 -19.73 -3.02 -8.94
CA LEU A 242 -19.70 -2.23 -7.69
C LEU A 242 -20.83 -2.72 -6.77
N VAL A 243 -20.45 -3.14 -5.57
CA VAL A 243 -21.32 -3.85 -4.63
C VAL A 243 -21.48 -3.11 -3.32
N GLY A 244 -22.51 -3.45 -2.57
CA GLY A 244 -22.82 -2.89 -1.26
C GLY A 244 -21.74 -3.16 -0.22
N SER A 245 -21.74 -2.37 0.85
CA SER A 245 -20.71 -2.38 1.89
C SER A 245 -20.89 -3.50 2.93
N ASN A 246 -22.12 -4.06 3.08
CA ASN A 246 -22.41 -5.01 4.14
C ASN A 246 -23.07 -6.29 3.63
N ILE A 247 -22.65 -7.43 4.19
CA ILE A 247 -23.07 -8.78 3.82
C ILE A 247 -23.64 -9.49 5.04
N ASN A 248 -24.79 -10.14 4.87
CA ASN A 248 -25.42 -10.95 5.91
C ASN A 248 -24.65 -12.26 6.11
N ILE A 249 -24.21 -12.52 7.35
CA ILE A 249 -23.41 -13.69 7.72
C ILE A 249 -24.21 -15.01 7.57
N SER A 250 -25.55 -14.97 7.68
CA SER A 250 -26.35 -16.20 7.60
C SER A 250 -26.55 -16.73 6.19
N ASN A 251 -26.60 -15.84 5.18
CA ASN A 251 -26.97 -16.23 3.81
C ASN A 251 -26.06 -15.67 2.71
N GLY A 252 -25.09 -14.80 3.05
CA GLY A 252 -24.18 -14.18 2.09
C GLY A 252 -24.83 -13.10 1.20
N HIS A 253 -26.03 -12.61 1.53
CA HIS A 253 -26.69 -11.57 0.76
C HIS A 253 -26.23 -10.18 1.20
N PHE A 254 -26.06 -9.28 0.26
CA PHE A 254 -25.83 -7.87 0.54
C PHE A 254 -27.06 -7.27 1.24
N THR A 255 -26.84 -6.42 2.22
CA THR A 255 -27.90 -5.76 3.01
C THR A 255 -28.14 -4.32 2.58
N ASP A 256 -27.27 -3.78 1.74
CA ASP A 256 -27.34 -2.44 1.18
C ASP A 256 -26.77 -2.39 -0.25
N GLY A 257 -26.85 -1.21 -0.88
CA GLY A 257 -26.26 -0.90 -2.17
C GLY A 257 -25.41 0.37 -2.09
N ALA A 258 -24.83 0.66 -0.93
CA ALA A 258 -23.83 1.71 -0.80
C ALA A 258 -22.54 1.29 -1.49
N VAL A 259 -21.93 2.18 -2.26
CA VAL A 259 -20.73 1.90 -3.03
C VAL A 259 -19.69 2.98 -2.76
N THR A 260 -18.51 2.54 -2.40
CA THR A 260 -17.37 3.43 -2.20
C THR A 260 -16.04 2.71 -2.48
N TRP A 261 -14.97 3.47 -2.69
CA TRP A 261 -13.59 3.00 -2.63
C TRP A 261 -12.89 3.47 -1.34
N ASN A 262 -13.66 4.10 -0.43
CA ASN A 262 -13.20 4.50 0.89
C ASN A 262 -13.01 3.29 1.81
N GLY A 263 -12.43 3.52 2.99
CA GLY A 263 -12.24 2.49 4.02
C GLY A 263 -13.51 1.71 4.33
N GLY A 264 -13.38 0.39 4.40
CA GLY A 264 -14.47 -0.56 4.59
C GLY A 264 -14.89 -1.33 3.33
N ASP A 265 -14.67 -0.77 2.13
CA ASP A 265 -14.95 -1.42 0.85
C ASP A 265 -13.67 -1.59 0.00
N ASP A 266 -12.68 -0.76 0.21
CA ASP A 266 -11.42 -0.54 -0.50
C ASP A 266 -10.72 -1.82 -0.95
N SER A 267 -10.20 -2.59 -0.03
CA SER A 267 -9.34 -3.74 -0.29
C SER A 267 -10.07 -4.95 -0.90
N PHE A 268 -11.41 -4.98 -0.91
CA PHE A 268 -12.12 -5.96 -1.74
C PHE A 268 -11.81 -5.77 -3.23
N TYR A 269 -11.93 -4.54 -3.74
CA TYR A 269 -11.62 -4.25 -5.15
C TYR A 269 -10.15 -4.46 -5.45
N GLU A 270 -9.28 -4.13 -4.51
CA GLU A 270 -7.85 -4.38 -4.59
C GLU A 270 -7.54 -5.86 -4.77
N TYR A 271 -8.15 -6.74 -3.95
CA TYR A 271 -7.88 -8.17 -4.01
C TYR A 271 -8.44 -8.86 -5.26
N LEU A 272 -9.43 -8.28 -5.93
CA LEU A 272 -9.91 -8.81 -7.20
C LEU A 272 -8.78 -8.87 -8.23
N ILE A 273 -8.05 -7.78 -8.45
CA ILE A 273 -6.94 -7.78 -9.42
C ILE A 273 -5.70 -8.48 -8.88
N LYS A 274 -5.42 -8.39 -7.58
CA LYS A 274 -4.26 -9.05 -6.94
C LYS A 274 -4.37 -10.57 -6.98
N MET A 275 -5.56 -11.14 -6.85
CA MET A 275 -5.77 -12.59 -7.04
C MET A 275 -5.50 -13.03 -8.47
N PHE A 276 -5.89 -12.24 -9.46
CA PHE A 276 -5.53 -12.52 -10.86
C PHE A 276 -4.01 -12.43 -11.08
N VAL A 277 -3.33 -11.47 -10.49
CA VAL A 277 -1.85 -11.40 -10.51
C VAL A 277 -1.24 -12.63 -9.84
N TYR A 278 -1.82 -13.09 -8.72
CA TYR A 278 -1.34 -14.26 -7.99
C TYR A 278 -1.42 -15.54 -8.82
N ASP A 279 -2.56 -15.81 -9.44
CA ASP A 279 -2.74 -16.95 -10.36
C ASP A 279 -3.80 -16.68 -11.43
N PRO A 280 -3.39 -16.22 -12.64
CA PRO A 280 -4.32 -15.85 -13.70
C PRO A 280 -5.24 -16.99 -14.17
N LYS A 281 -4.81 -18.25 -14.01
CA LYS A 281 -5.60 -19.40 -14.45
C LYS A 281 -6.70 -19.75 -13.46
N ARG A 282 -6.40 -19.67 -12.17
CA ARG A 282 -7.37 -20.00 -11.11
C ARG A 282 -8.36 -18.87 -10.85
N PHE A 283 -7.96 -17.62 -11.08
CA PHE A 283 -8.71 -16.43 -10.66
C PHE A 283 -9.14 -15.52 -11.81
N GLU A 284 -9.46 -16.09 -12.96
CA GLU A 284 -9.98 -15.33 -14.11
C GLU A 284 -11.28 -14.60 -13.77
N SER A 285 -12.20 -15.24 -13.02
CA SER A 285 -13.46 -14.62 -12.58
C SER A 285 -13.26 -13.39 -11.69
N TYR A 286 -12.19 -13.32 -10.93
CA TYR A 286 -11.82 -12.15 -10.11
C TYR A 286 -11.42 -10.98 -11.01
N LYS A 287 -10.60 -11.24 -12.03
CA LYS A 287 -10.27 -10.27 -13.08
C LYS A 287 -11.52 -9.73 -13.76
N ASP A 288 -12.43 -10.62 -14.18
CA ASP A 288 -13.66 -10.21 -14.85
C ASP A 288 -14.51 -9.30 -13.95
N ARG A 289 -14.59 -9.64 -12.65
CA ARG A 289 -15.27 -8.81 -11.66
C ARG A 289 -14.59 -7.46 -11.47
N TRP A 290 -13.25 -7.44 -11.39
CA TRP A 290 -12.48 -6.21 -11.29
C TRP A 290 -12.69 -5.30 -12.50
N VAL A 291 -12.69 -5.83 -13.71
CA VAL A 291 -12.92 -5.06 -14.95
C VAL A 291 -14.29 -4.39 -14.91
N LEU A 292 -15.34 -5.12 -14.52
CA LEU A 292 -16.67 -4.53 -14.35
C LEU A 292 -16.68 -3.39 -13.33
N ALA A 293 -16.04 -3.59 -12.18
CA ALA A 293 -15.92 -2.57 -11.15
C ALA A 293 -15.14 -1.34 -11.65
N ALA A 294 -14.02 -1.56 -12.33
CA ALA A 294 -13.18 -0.48 -12.86
C ALA A 294 -13.91 0.36 -13.92
N GLU A 295 -14.57 -0.29 -14.89
CA GLU A 295 -15.35 0.40 -15.91
C GLU A 295 -16.54 1.18 -15.32
N SER A 296 -17.21 0.60 -14.32
CA SER A 296 -18.31 1.27 -13.60
C SER A 296 -17.81 2.42 -12.75
N THR A 297 -16.65 2.32 -12.14
CA THR A 297 -16.02 3.40 -11.37
C THR A 297 -15.71 4.59 -12.24
N ILE A 298 -15.06 4.38 -13.39
CA ILE A 298 -14.79 5.46 -14.36
C ILE A 298 -16.08 6.13 -14.81
N LYS A 299 -17.12 5.34 -15.09
CA LYS A 299 -18.38 5.85 -15.63
C LYS A 299 -19.22 6.58 -14.59
N ASN A 300 -19.25 6.13 -13.33
CA ASN A 300 -20.26 6.55 -12.36
C ASN A 300 -19.69 7.26 -11.13
N LEU A 301 -18.43 7.02 -10.75
CA LEU A 301 -17.85 7.57 -9.52
C LEU A 301 -16.78 8.63 -9.76
N GLN A 302 -16.23 8.72 -10.98
CA GLN A 302 -15.27 9.77 -11.33
C GLN A 302 -15.87 11.14 -11.09
N SER A 303 -15.16 12.02 -10.38
CA SER A 303 -15.62 13.34 -10.02
C SER A 303 -14.49 14.36 -10.01
N HIS A 304 -14.84 15.62 -10.27
CA HIS A 304 -13.88 16.73 -10.37
C HIS A 304 -14.34 17.90 -9.50
N PRO A 305 -13.47 18.51 -8.69
CA PRO A 305 -13.82 19.72 -7.95
C PRO A 305 -14.02 20.91 -8.89
N ALA A 306 -15.04 21.73 -8.62
CA ALA A 306 -15.37 22.88 -9.47
C ALA A 306 -14.20 23.89 -9.62
N PRO A 307 -13.42 24.24 -8.56
CA PRO A 307 -12.28 25.15 -8.70
C PRO A 307 -11.07 24.53 -9.42
N ARG A 308 -10.94 23.20 -9.43
CA ARG A 308 -9.77 22.47 -9.96
C ARG A 308 -10.23 21.28 -10.84
N PRO A 309 -10.87 21.54 -12.02
CA PRO A 309 -11.47 20.48 -12.84
C PRO A 309 -10.44 19.50 -13.44
N GLU A 310 -9.15 19.80 -13.38
CA GLU A 310 -8.07 18.90 -13.77
C GLU A 310 -7.75 17.83 -12.71
N VAL A 311 -8.27 17.98 -11.49
CA VAL A 311 -8.11 17.02 -10.40
C VAL A 311 -9.23 15.99 -10.47
N THR A 312 -8.90 14.72 -10.21
CA THR A 312 -9.86 13.61 -10.22
C THR A 312 -9.86 12.88 -8.88
N TRP A 313 -11.05 12.72 -8.31
CA TRP A 313 -11.31 11.86 -7.15
C TRP A 313 -12.51 10.97 -7.39
N LEU A 314 -12.69 9.95 -6.56
CA LEU A 314 -13.85 9.08 -6.59
C LEU A 314 -14.90 9.53 -5.57
N ALA A 315 -16.13 9.76 -6.06
CA ALA A 315 -17.29 9.96 -5.21
C ALA A 315 -17.80 8.62 -4.66
N SER A 316 -18.49 8.65 -3.52
CA SER A 316 -19.29 7.53 -3.04
C SER A 316 -20.73 7.64 -3.51
N TYR A 317 -21.44 6.51 -3.58
CA TYR A 317 -22.84 6.47 -4.00
C TYR A 317 -23.68 5.70 -2.98
N ASN A 318 -24.84 6.23 -2.62
CA ASN A 318 -25.80 5.54 -1.78
C ASN A 318 -27.23 5.95 -2.12
N ASN A 319 -28.08 4.99 -2.52
CA ASN A 319 -29.51 5.20 -2.77
C ASN A 319 -29.83 6.39 -3.67
N GLY A 320 -29.14 6.53 -4.78
CA GLY A 320 -29.37 7.63 -5.76
C GLY A 320 -28.66 8.95 -5.40
N GLN A 321 -27.90 9.00 -4.32
CA GLN A 321 -27.16 10.20 -3.90
C GLN A 321 -25.66 9.94 -3.99
N TYR A 322 -24.93 10.96 -4.50
CA TYR A 322 -23.48 10.97 -4.48
C TYR A 322 -22.99 11.77 -3.28
N ASP A 323 -21.97 11.26 -2.60
CA ASP A 323 -21.20 12.01 -1.63
C ASP A 323 -19.85 12.37 -2.26
N LEU A 324 -19.58 13.68 -2.32
CA LEU A 324 -18.37 14.25 -2.88
C LEU A 324 -17.33 14.42 -1.75
N SER A 325 -16.94 13.30 -1.15
CA SER A 325 -15.89 13.22 -0.14
C SER A 325 -15.04 11.97 -0.33
N SER A 326 -13.79 12.01 0.12
CA SER A 326 -12.87 10.90 0.04
C SER A 326 -11.94 10.87 1.26
N GLN A 327 -11.16 9.81 1.36
CA GLN A 327 -10.25 9.53 2.47
C GLN A 327 -8.85 9.24 1.96
N HIS A 328 -7.85 9.38 2.82
CA HIS A 328 -6.47 9.00 2.52
C HIS A 328 -6.39 7.53 2.09
N LEU A 329 -7.13 6.64 2.77
CA LEU A 329 -7.25 5.23 2.42
C LEU A 329 -7.57 5.00 0.94
N THR A 330 -8.47 5.80 0.36
CA THR A 330 -8.91 5.65 -1.04
C THR A 330 -7.76 5.81 -2.04
N CYS A 331 -6.68 6.49 -1.66
CA CYS A 331 -5.56 6.78 -2.57
C CYS A 331 -4.74 5.57 -3.02
N PHE A 332 -5.03 4.36 -2.52
CA PHE A 332 -4.53 3.10 -3.09
C PHE A 332 -5.11 2.84 -4.49
N ASP A 333 -6.27 3.45 -4.82
CA ASP A 333 -7.01 3.26 -6.05
C ASP A 333 -6.16 3.55 -7.30
N GLY A 334 -5.35 4.61 -7.27
CA GLY A 334 -4.42 4.95 -8.34
C GLY A 334 -3.47 3.80 -8.67
N GLY A 335 -2.84 3.21 -7.65
CA GLY A 335 -1.97 2.04 -7.76
C GLY A 335 -2.70 0.80 -8.25
N SER A 336 -3.93 0.55 -7.77
CA SER A 336 -4.78 -0.56 -8.17
C SER A 336 -5.16 -0.49 -9.66
N PHE A 337 -5.60 0.69 -10.15
CA PHE A 337 -5.90 0.92 -11.57
C PHE A 337 -4.66 0.78 -12.46
N ILE A 338 -3.50 1.29 -12.03
CA ILE A 338 -2.23 1.16 -12.76
C ILE A 338 -1.80 -0.31 -12.83
N LEU A 339 -1.89 -1.06 -11.74
CA LEU A 339 -1.59 -2.50 -11.72
C LEU A 339 -2.53 -3.25 -12.67
N GLY A 340 -3.85 -3.05 -12.53
CA GLY A 340 -4.85 -3.68 -13.37
C GLY A 340 -4.66 -3.36 -14.84
N GLY A 341 -4.46 -2.09 -15.19
CA GLY A 341 -4.19 -1.66 -16.55
C GLY A 341 -2.93 -2.31 -17.14
N THR A 342 -1.87 -2.43 -16.32
CA THR A 342 -0.61 -3.04 -16.74
C THR A 342 -0.75 -4.54 -17.01
N VAL A 343 -1.38 -5.30 -16.10
CA VAL A 343 -1.49 -6.75 -16.26
C VAL A 343 -2.51 -7.17 -17.30
N LEU A 344 -3.47 -6.28 -17.63
CA LEU A 344 -4.52 -6.51 -18.62
C LEU A 344 -4.22 -5.87 -19.99
N ASP A 345 -3.10 -5.15 -20.13
CA ASP A 345 -2.76 -4.36 -21.33
C ASP A 345 -3.86 -3.32 -21.69
N ARG A 346 -4.40 -2.63 -20.67
CA ARG A 346 -5.47 -1.64 -20.76
C ARG A 346 -4.92 -0.24 -20.42
N GLN A 347 -4.49 0.48 -21.46
CA GLN A 347 -3.92 1.82 -21.31
C GLN A 347 -4.91 2.81 -20.68
N ASP A 348 -6.19 2.69 -20.97
CA ASP A 348 -7.25 3.51 -20.40
C ASP A 348 -7.33 3.39 -18.86
N PHE A 349 -7.12 2.20 -18.30
CA PHE A 349 -7.04 2.02 -16.85
C PHE A 349 -5.75 2.62 -16.27
N ILE A 350 -4.61 2.50 -16.98
CA ILE A 350 -3.37 3.15 -16.54
C ILE A 350 -3.55 4.67 -16.52
N ASP A 351 -4.11 5.25 -17.58
CA ASP A 351 -4.32 6.68 -17.69
C ASP A 351 -5.28 7.20 -16.63
N PHE A 352 -6.34 6.45 -16.31
CA PHE A 352 -7.25 6.79 -15.23
C PHE A 352 -6.58 6.69 -13.85
N GLY A 353 -5.83 5.62 -13.60
CA GLY A 353 -5.05 5.47 -12.37
C GLY A 353 -4.07 6.63 -12.16
N LEU A 354 -3.41 7.11 -13.22
CA LEU A 354 -2.53 8.28 -13.14
C LEU A 354 -3.30 9.59 -12.84
N GLN A 355 -4.56 9.72 -13.26
CA GLN A 355 -5.41 10.86 -12.87
C GLN A 355 -5.72 10.79 -11.35
N LEU A 356 -6.04 9.62 -10.81
CA LEU A 356 -6.27 9.42 -9.37
C LEU A 356 -5.01 9.71 -8.55
N VAL A 357 -3.84 9.22 -9.02
CA VAL A 357 -2.53 9.54 -8.43
C VAL A 357 -2.29 11.05 -8.36
N ASN A 358 -2.58 11.79 -9.43
CA ASN A 358 -2.47 13.25 -9.44
C ASN A 358 -3.48 13.90 -8.49
N GLY A 359 -4.68 13.32 -8.35
CA GLY A 359 -5.70 13.76 -7.39
C GLY A 359 -5.24 13.65 -5.94
N CYS A 360 -4.61 12.54 -5.60
CA CYS A 360 -4.07 12.32 -4.26
C CYS A 360 -2.83 13.19 -3.97
N GLU A 361 -1.96 13.43 -4.97
CA GLU A 361 -0.86 14.39 -4.84
C GLU A 361 -1.37 15.80 -4.57
N ALA A 362 -2.48 16.20 -5.21
CA ALA A 362 -3.07 17.51 -4.98
C ALA A 362 -3.48 17.74 -3.52
N THR A 363 -3.83 16.68 -2.77
CA THR A 363 -4.11 16.81 -1.33
C THR A 363 -2.85 17.05 -0.51
N TYR A 364 -1.69 16.55 -0.94
CA TYR A 364 -0.41 16.72 -0.26
C TYR A 364 0.19 18.09 -0.49
N ASN A 365 0.23 18.55 -1.73
CA ASN A 365 0.91 19.79 -2.10
C ASN A 365 0.17 21.08 -1.69
N GLN A 366 -1.07 20.99 -1.21
CA GLN A 366 -1.85 22.14 -0.77
C GLN A 366 -1.84 22.37 0.76
N THR A 367 -1.39 21.40 1.55
CA THR A 367 -1.32 21.52 3.01
C THR A 367 -0.02 22.19 3.47
N LEU A 368 -0.01 22.69 4.70
CA LEU A 368 1.16 23.34 5.28
C LEU A 368 2.31 22.39 5.59
N THR A 369 2.01 21.13 5.89
CA THR A 369 3.03 20.11 6.17
C THR A 369 3.55 19.41 4.92
N GLY A 370 2.82 19.47 3.80
CA GLY A 370 3.08 18.64 2.62
C GLY A 370 2.61 17.19 2.78
N ILE A 371 1.70 16.92 3.73
CA ILE A 371 1.05 15.63 3.95
C ILE A 371 -0.45 15.80 3.72
N GLY A 372 -1.11 14.85 3.05
CA GLY A 372 -2.56 14.87 2.83
C GLY A 372 -3.36 14.62 4.11
N PRO A 373 -4.57 15.20 4.23
CA PRO A 373 -5.45 14.98 5.37
C PRO A 373 -6.07 13.57 5.33
N ASP A 374 -6.54 13.08 6.49
CA ASP A 374 -7.24 11.79 6.59
C ASP A 374 -8.53 11.75 5.76
N SER A 375 -9.26 12.87 5.68
CA SER A 375 -10.42 12.98 4.79
C SER A 375 -10.69 14.41 4.32
N TRP A 376 -11.27 14.51 3.12
CA TRP A 376 -11.60 15.78 2.47
C TRP A 376 -12.90 15.69 1.71
N GLY A 377 -13.46 16.86 1.36
CA GLY A 377 -14.64 16.98 0.51
C GLY A 377 -14.47 18.04 -0.54
N TRP A 378 -15.26 17.93 -1.64
CA TRP A 378 -15.24 18.91 -2.74
C TRP A 378 -16.65 19.32 -3.19
N ASP A 379 -17.67 19.03 -2.40
CA ASP A 379 -19.04 19.51 -2.64
C ASP A 379 -19.10 21.02 -2.41
N PRO A 380 -19.33 21.84 -3.47
CA PRO A 380 -19.34 23.29 -3.33
C PRO A 380 -20.44 23.82 -2.40
N THR A 381 -21.46 23.01 -2.12
CA THR A 381 -22.57 23.39 -1.24
C THR A 381 -22.26 23.13 0.24
N LYS A 382 -21.22 22.36 0.55
CA LYS A 382 -20.83 21.94 1.90
C LYS A 382 -19.54 22.61 2.42
N VAL A 383 -18.96 23.55 1.65
CA VAL A 383 -17.69 24.20 2.03
C VAL A 383 -17.84 24.96 3.34
N PRO A 384 -17.06 24.64 4.39
CA PRO A 384 -17.04 25.38 5.65
C PRO A 384 -16.66 26.86 5.42
N SER A 385 -17.32 27.76 6.17
CA SER A 385 -17.14 29.21 5.96
C SER A 385 -15.71 29.71 6.15
N ASP A 386 -14.95 29.04 7.02
CA ASP A 386 -13.54 29.32 7.34
C ASP A 386 -12.57 28.65 6.36
N GLN A 387 -13.02 27.74 5.49
CA GLN A 387 -12.21 27.08 4.48
C GLN A 387 -12.47 27.54 3.04
N LYS A 388 -13.27 28.58 2.82
CA LYS A 388 -13.63 29.04 1.48
C LYS A 388 -12.43 29.41 0.62
N ASP A 389 -11.50 30.19 1.15
CA ASP A 389 -10.30 30.61 0.43
C ASP A 389 -9.38 29.41 0.13
N PHE A 390 -9.30 28.45 1.06
CA PHE A 390 -8.56 27.21 0.86
C PHE A 390 -9.20 26.35 -0.22
N TYR A 391 -10.54 26.20 -0.20
CA TYR A 391 -11.29 25.45 -1.21
C TYR A 391 -11.12 26.02 -2.62
N GLU A 392 -11.24 27.35 -2.79
CA GLU A 392 -11.05 28.00 -4.10
C GLU A 392 -9.63 27.76 -4.66
N LYS A 393 -8.62 27.67 -3.80
CA LYS A 393 -7.25 27.41 -4.21
C LYS A 393 -6.98 25.93 -4.42
N ALA A 394 -7.39 25.09 -3.45
CA ALA A 394 -7.01 23.69 -3.38
C ALA A 394 -7.96 22.75 -4.14
N GLY A 395 -9.21 23.17 -4.35
CA GLY A 395 -10.28 22.35 -4.93
C GLY A 395 -10.97 21.46 -3.90
N PHE A 396 -10.56 21.47 -2.65
CA PHE A 396 -11.15 20.66 -1.57
C PHE A 396 -11.16 21.42 -0.25
N TYR A 397 -12.00 20.97 0.67
CA TYR A 397 -11.97 21.36 2.07
C TYR A 397 -11.65 20.15 2.94
N ILE A 398 -11.03 20.37 4.07
CA ILE A 398 -10.58 19.32 4.99
C ILE A 398 -11.73 18.96 5.93
N ASN A 399 -12.12 17.67 5.93
CA ASN A 399 -13.07 17.10 6.86
C ASN A 399 -12.37 16.64 8.15
N SER A 400 -11.30 15.84 8.02
CA SER A 400 -10.41 15.45 9.12
C SER A 400 -8.98 15.78 8.74
N GLY A 401 -8.35 16.65 9.51
CA GLY A 401 -6.97 17.08 9.27
C GLY A 401 -5.92 16.15 9.85
N SER A 402 -6.26 15.07 10.52
CA SER A 402 -5.30 14.11 11.08
C SER A 402 -4.50 13.40 9.98
N TYR A 403 -3.37 12.82 10.38
CA TYR A 403 -2.63 11.87 9.57
C TYR A 403 -2.07 10.78 10.47
N ASP A 404 -2.50 9.56 10.22
CA ASP A 404 -2.22 8.38 11.04
C ASP A 404 -1.13 7.48 10.44
N LEU A 405 -0.08 8.07 9.88
CA LEU A 405 1.06 7.38 9.25
C LEU A 405 0.67 6.47 8.07
N ARG A 406 -0.37 6.84 7.33
CA ARG A 406 -0.95 6.02 6.24
C ARG A 406 -0.10 6.00 4.96
N PRO A 407 -0.04 4.88 4.24
CA PRO A 407 0.83 4.67 3.08
C PRO A 407 0.21 4.96 1.72
N GLU A 408 -1.12 4.97 1.53
CA GLU A 408 -1.81 4.72 0.26
C GLU A 408 -1.42 5.71 -0.85
N VAL A 409 -1.07 6.95 -0.49
CA VAL A 409 -0.58 7.94 -1.45
C VAL A 409 0.82 7.58 -1.94
N ILE A 410 1.74 7.24 -1.03
CA ILE A 410 3.11 6.83 -1.39
C ILE A 410 3.09 5.50 -2.16
N GLU A 411 2.21 4.59 -1.80
CA GLU A 411 1.94 3.35 -2.52
C GLU A 411 1.60 3.63 -3.98
N SER A 412 0.60 4.47 -4.23
CA SER A 412 0.16 4.81 -5.59
C SER A 412 1.26 5.53 -6.39
N PHE A 413 2.06 6.38 -5.76
CA PHE A 413 3.24 6.99 -6.40
C PHE A 413 4.29 5.93 -6.77
N TYR A 414 4.52 4.93 -5.92
CA TYR A 414 5.40 3.81 -6.21
C TYR A 414 4.94 3.03 -7.44
N TYR A 415 3.66 2.65 -7.53
CA TYR A 415 3.10 1.98 -8.71
C TYR A 415 3.24 2.84 -9.98
N ALA A 416 2.92 4.13 -9.89
CA ALA A 416 3.06 5.07 -11.00
C ALA A 416 4.51 5.17 -11.50
N TYR A 417 5.48 5.26 -10.58
CA TYR A 417 6.90 5.25 -10.94
C TYR A 417 7.31 3.92 -11.59
N ARG A 418 6.96 2.79 -10.99
CA ARG A 418 7.36 1.46 -11.49
C ARG A 418 6.87 1.20 -12.90
N VAL A 419 5.65 1.58 -13.21
CA VAL A 419 5.03 1.33 -14.52
C VAL A 419 5.49 2.34 -15.56
N THR A 420 5.52 3.63 -15.23
CA THR A 420 5.83 4.70 -16.22
C THR A 420 7.33 5.02 -16.34
N GLY A 421 8.11 4.83 -15.28
CA GLY A 421 9.49 5.28 -15.18
C GLY A 421 9.65 6.80 -15.12
N LYS A 422 8.58 7.57 -14.90
CA LYS A 422 8.63 9.03 -14.82
C LYS A 422 9.16 9.47 -13.45
N GLU A 423 10.26 10.21 -13.44
CA GLU A 423 10.93 10.67 -12.21
C GLU A 423 10.05 11.51 -11.29
N ILE A 424 9.04 12.20 -11.81
CA ILE A 424 8.15 13.02 -11.00
C ILE A 424 7.47 12.22 -9.87
N TYR A 425 7.07 10.96 -10.11
CA TYR A 425 6.45 10.12 -9.08
C TYR A 425 7.44 9.73 -7.99
N ARG A 426 8.69 9.52 -8.36
CA ARG A 426 9.79 9.26 -7.43
C ARG A 426 10.13 10.48 -6.58
N ASP A 427 10.07 11.67 -7.17
CA ASP A 427 10.24 12.93 -6.45
C ASP A 427 9.07 13.17 -5.48
N TRP A 428 7.83 12.80 -5.84
CA TRP A 428 6.68 12.89 -4.95
C TRP A 428 6.81 11.96 -3.74
N VAL A 429 7.24 10.72 -3.94
CA VAL A 429 7.55 9.81 -2.81
C VAL A 429 8.59 10.43 -1.88
N TRP A 430 9.66 10.97 -2.45
CA TRP A 430 10.72 11.60 -1.67
C TRP A 430 10.23 12.84 -0.90
N ASN A 431 9.41 13.67 -1.50
CA ASN A 431 8.83 14.85 -0.86
C ASN A 431 7.88 14.44 0.28
N SER A 432 7.02 13.43 0.05
CA SER A 432 6.13 12.88 1.07
C SER A 432 6.92 12.28 2.24
N PHE A 433 7.96 11.48 1.96
CA PHE A 433 8.83 10.94 3.00
C PHE A 433 9.49 12.05 3.84
N LYS A 434 10.03 13.10 3.19
CA LYS A 434 10.61 14.25 3.93
C LYS A 434 9.59 14.95 4.81
N ALA A 435 8.37 15.15 4.29
CA ALA A 435 7.28 15.77 5.03
C ALA A 435 6.89 14.95 6.26
N ILE A 436 6.72 13.64 6.10
CA ILE A 436 6.42 12.70 7.19
C ILE A 436 7.57 12.68 8.21
N ASN A 437 8.81 12.56 7.75
CA ASN A 437 9.98 12.53 8.63
C ASN A 437 10.14 13.84 9.43
N ALA A 438 9.84 14.99 8.82
CA ALA A 438 9.91 16.28 9.50
C ALA A 438 8.74 16.51 10.49
N THR A 439 7.55 16.03 10.16
CA THR A 439 6.32 16.33 10.90
C THR A 439 6.03 15.28 11.98
N CYS A 440 6.19 14.01 11.67
CA CYS A 440 5.76 12.90 12.53
C CYS A 440 6.86 12.36 13.45
N ARG A 441 8.15 12.52 13.10
CA ARG A 441 9.27 11.96 13.86
C ARG A 441 9.28 12.48 15.32
N THR A 442 9.54 11.57 16.24
CA THR A 442 9.75 11.82 17.69
C THR A 442 11.17 11.36 18.08
N ASP A 443 11.50 11.44 19.37
CA ASP A 443 12.80 10.97 19.88
C ASP A 443 12.96 9.43 19.76
N SER A 444 11.85 8.68 19.69
CA SER A 444 11.87 7.20 19.70
C SER A 444 11.19 6.54 18.50
N GLY A 445 10.50 7.28 17.65
CA GLY A 445 9.75 6.71 16.52
C GLY A 445 9.03 7.77 15.73
N PHE A 446 7.82 7.48 15.28
CA PHE A 446 6.95 8.38 14.54
C PHE A 446 5.55 8.40 15.16
N ALA A 447 4.99 9.58 15.33
CA ALA A 447 3.66 9.78 15.88
C ALA A 447 2.68 10.26 14.80
N ALA A 448 1.46 9.78 14.84
CA ALA A 448 0.34 10.40 14.15
C ALA A 448 0.17 11.85 14.57
N VAL A 449 -0.40 12.70 13.71
CA VAL A 449 -0.57 14.15 13.97
C VAL A 449 -2.02 14.58 13.78
N SER A 450 -2.41 15.61 14.53
CA SER A 450 -3.81 16.02 14.60
C SER A 450 -4.28 16.89 13.45
N ASN A 451 -3.38 17.63 12.77
CA ASN A 451 -3.79 18.51 11.69
C ASN A 451 -2.64 18.85 10.72
N VAL A 452 -2.63 18.22 9.57
CA VAL A 452 -1.64 18.44 8.51
C VAL A 452 -1.67 19.85 7.93
N ASN A 453 -2.75 20.59 8.10
CA ASN A 453 -2.84 21.98 7.65
C ASN A 453 -2.49 23.01 8.76
N THR A 454 -1.77 22.54 9.77
CA THR A 454 -1.17 23.37 10.82
C THR A 454 0.34 23.19 10.78
N ALA A 455 1.10 24.27 10.99
CA ALA A 455 2.57 24.18 11.03
C ALA A 455 3.03 23.14 12.06
N GLY A 456 3.88 22.20 11.65
CA GLY A 456 4.34 21.09 12.48
C GLY A 456 3.31 19.99 12.75
N GLY A 457 2.14 19.99 12.08
CA GLY A 457 1.14 18.93 12.17
C GLY A 457 0.18 19.03 13.37
N GLY A 458 0.24 20.10 14.16
CA GLY A 458 -0.54 20.24 15.40
C GLY A 458 -0.01 19.37 16.54
N SER A 459 -0.92 18.72 17.29
CA SER A 459 -0.54 17.81 18.37
C SER A 459 -0.16 16.44 17.83
N LYS A 460 0.81 15.78 18.47
CA LYS A 460 1.17 14.40 18.20
C LYS A 460 0.28 13.45 19.01
N TYR A 461 -0.25 12.42 18.38
CA TYR A 461 -0.91 11.31 19.06
C TYR A 461 0.14 10.30 19.52
N ASP A 462 -0.08 9.70 20.67
CA ASP A 462 0.88 8.76 21.27
C ASP A 462 0.65 7.34 20.74
N ASN A 463 0.73 7.19 19.42
CA ASN A 463 0.58 5.93 18.71
C ASN A 463 1.45 5.90 17.47
N GLU A 464 2.18 4.78 17.29
CA GLU A 464 2.93 4.46 16.07
C GLU A 464 2.29 3.22 15.43
N GLU A 465 1.57 3.42 14.35
CA GLU A 465 0.91 2.35 13.62
C GLU A 465 1.93 1.38 13.00
N SER A 466 1.66 0.07 13.08
CA SER A 466 2.58 -0.97 12.60
C SER A 466 2.82 -0.92 11.08
N PHE A 467 1.84 -0.40 10.32
CA PHE A 467 1.99 -0.20 8.87
C PHE A 467 2.98 0.93 8.50
N LEU A 468 3.47 1.73 9.45
CA LEU A 468 4.67 2.55 9.21
C LEU A 468 5.82 1.67 8.73
N PHE A 469 6.06 0.55 9.42
CA PHE A 469 7.08 -0.42 9.05
C PHE A 469 6.70 -1.23 7.83
N ALA A 470 5.48 -1.77 7.82
CA ALA A 470 5.03 -2.65 6.74
C ALA A 470 5.00 -1.94 5.38
N GLU A 471 4.59 -0.66 5.35
CA GLU A 471 4.16 0.03 4.13
C GLU A 471 4.90 1.33 3.87
N VAL A 472 4.71 2.37 4.72
CA VAL A 472 5.23 3.73 4.47
C VAL A 472 6.72 3.71 4.18
N LEU A 473 7.50 3.10 5.08
CA LEU A 473 8.96 3.02 4.93
C LEU A 473 9.37 2.05 3.82
N LYS A 474 8.56 1.01 3.57
CA LYS A 474 8.81 0.08 2.47
C LYS A 474 8.66 0.74 1.11
N TYR A 475 7.51 1.36 0.81
CA TYR A 475 7.29 2.00 -0.49
C TYR A 475 8.24 3.19 -0.71
N ALA A 476 8.51 3.98 0.35
CA ALA A 476 9.51 5.04 0.29
C ALA A 476 10.92 4.52 -0.02
N TYR A 477 11.29 3.35 0.48
CA TYR A 477 12.57 2.69 0.17
C TYR A 477 12.58 2.12 -1.25
N LEU A 478 11.56 1.33 -1.62
CA LEU A 478 11.51 0.58 -2.87
C LEU A 478 11.60 1.47 -4.10
N VAL A 479 11.06 2.68 -4.06
CA VAL A 479 11.11 3.63 -5.18
C VAL A 479 12.54 4.08 -5.49
N HIS A 480 13.43 4.03 -4.51
CA HIS A 480 14.85 4.43 -4.62
C HIS A 480 15.81 3.23 -4.68
N ALA A 481 15.34 2.03 -4.31
CA ALA A 481 16.13 0.81 -4.29
C ALA A 481 16.41 0.28 -5.70
N GLU A 482 17.44 -0.56 -5.82
CA GLU A 482 17.72 -1.32 -7.04
C GLU A 482 16.58 -2.28 -7.39
N ASP A 483 16.52 -2.66 -8.67
CA ASP A 483 15.55 -3.66 -9.13
C ASP A 483 15.78 -5.00 -8.43
N ALA A 484 14.66 -5.58 -7.98
CA ALA A 484 14.65 -6.87 -7.30
C ALA A 484 13.39 -7.67 -7.70
N PRO A 485 13.38 -9.00 -7.54
CA PRO A 485 12.25 -9.83 -7.94
C PRO A 485 10.92 -9.46 -7.28
N TRP A 486 10.97 -8.87 -6.09
CA TRP A 486 9.77 -8.40 -5.35
C TRP A 486 9.24 -7.03 -5.81
N GLN A 487 9.98 -6.29 -6.65
CA GLN A 487 9.51 -5.01 -7.21
C GLN A 487 8.39 -5.24 -8.23
N VAL A 488 7.42 -4.31 -8.27
CA VAL A 488 6.40 -4.27 -9.32
C VAL A 488 7.07 -4.10 -10.68
N GLN A 489 6.68 -4.92 -11.64
CA GLN A 489 7.27 -4.94 -12.98
C GLN A 489 6.47 -4.10 -13.96
N LYS A 490 7.15 -3.54 -14.98
CA LYS A 490 6.53 -2.75 -16.06
C LYS A 490 5.65 -3.58 -17.01
N GLY A 491 5.75 -4.89 -16.96
CA GLY A 491 5.03 -5.81 -17.84
C GLY A 491 3.93 -6.55 -17.09
N GLN A 492 3.27 -7.44 -17.83
CA GLN A 492 2.15 -8.23 -17.31
C GLN A 492 2.57 -9.27 -16.26
N LYS A 493 3.86 -9.59 -16.13
CA LYS A 493 4.34 -10.65 -15.25
C LYS A 493 5.06 -10.09 -14.04
N ASN A 494 4.46 -10.26 -12.90
CA ASN A 494 5.06 -10.02 -11.60
C ASN A 494 5.48 -11.35 -10.96
N SER A 495 6.62 -11.38 -10.26
CA SER A 495 7.05 -12.55 -9.47
C SER A 495 6.46 -12.55 -8.07
N PHE A 496 6.01 -11.39 -7.62
CA PHE A 496 5.37 -11.15 -6.33
C PHE A 496 4.15 -10.26 -6.50
N VAL A 497 3.18 -10.43 -5.63
CA VAL A 497 2.03 -9.55 -5.45
C VAL A 497 2.02 -9.07 -4.00
N TYR A 498 1.81 -7.77 -3.80
CA TYR A 498 1.69 -7.20 -2.45
C TYR A 498 0.26 -7.41 -1.94
N ASN A 499 0.11 -7.82 -0.69
CA ASN A 499 -1.19 -7.78 -0.03
C ASN A 499 -1.58 -6.33 0.30
N THR A 500 -2.71 -6.11 0.95
CA THR A 500 -3.17 -4.76 1.32
C THR A 500 -2.30 -4.06 2.36
N GLU A 501 -1.44 -4.80 3.09
CA GLU A 501 -0.46 -4.30 4.07
C GLU A 501 0.97 -4.32 3.50
N ALA A 502 1.09 -4.27 2.17
CA ALA A 502 2.36 -4.26 1.44
C ALA A 502 3.32 -5.44 1.73
N HIS A 503 2.82 -6.60 2.14
CA HIS A 503 3.62 -7.80 2.27
C HIS A 503 3.72 -8.52 0.92
N PRO A 504 4.91 -8.61 0.28
CA PRO A 504 5.07 -9.28 -1.00
C PRO A 504 4.95 -10.80 -0.86
N MET A 505 3.97 -11.39 -1.52
CA MET A 505 3.78 -12.84 -1.63
C MET A 505 4.18 -13.33 -3.00
N ARG A 506 4.88 -14.45 -3.08
CA ARG A 506 5.29 -15.03 -4.35
C ARG A 506 4.06 -15.55 -5.11
N VAL A 507 3.96 -15.20 -6.39
CA VAL A 507 2.85 -15.68 -7.26
C VAL A 507 2.98 -17.17 -7.52
N SER A 508 1.84 -17.86 -7.71
CA SER A 508 1.81 -19.34 -7.79
C SER A 508 2.27 -19.90 -9.13
N HIS A 509 2.32 -19.08 -10.17
CA HIS A 509 2.61 -19.52 -11.55
C HIS A 509 4.08 -19.30 -11.97
N THR A 510 4.97 -18.94 -11.07
CA THR A 510 6.43 -18.73 -11.35
C THR A 510 7.28 -19.91 -10.89
#